data_9b64bb82df7d77302647db32c4ed5969
#
_entry.id   9b64bb82df7d77302647db32c4ed5969
#
_cell.length_a   1.000
_cell.length_b   1.000
_cell.length_c   1.000
_cell.angle_alpha   90.00
_cell.angle_beta   90.00
_cell.angle_gamma   90.00
#
_symmetry.space_group_name_H-M   'P 1'
#
loop_
_entity.id
_entity.type
_entity.pdbx_description
1 polymer ?
#
loop_
_entity_poly.entity_id
_entity_poly.type
_entity_poly.pdbx_seq_one_letter_code
_entity_poly.pdbx_strand_id
1 'polypeptide(L)'
;QRVMIAMALINSPSLLIADEPTTALDVVIQDQILKEIRKVQEVFGLSLIYISHDIAVIAEMTDNMAVMYAGSIVELGKTEEIFKDPKHAYTRMLLESTPSIIGEKKKLRSLDGEPPTLINNDNKCLFSYRCPNPTNECKNRELDMELIKISSSHYVDKCCLDCG
;
A
#
# COMPACT_ATOMS: atom_id res chain seq x y z
N GLN A 1 -22.54 -6.52 -0.66
CA GLN A 1 -21.26 -6.54 -1.44
C GLN A 1 -21.46 -7.21 -2.81
N ARG A 2 -22.05 -8.41 -2.87
CA ARG A 2 -22.31 -9.11 -4.15
C ARG A 2 -23.18 -8.28 -5.10
N VAL A 3 -24.20 -7.60 -4.58
CA VAL A 3 -25.03 -6.69 -5.38
C VAL A 3 -24.22 -5.51 -5.90
N MET A 4 -23.34 -4.92 -5.08
CA MET A 4 -22.46 -3.83 -5.50
C MET A 4 -21.50 -4.26 -6.61
N ILE A 5 -20.91 -5.45 -6.52
CA ILE A 5 -20.07 -6.03 -7.57
C ILE A 5 -20.88 -6.22 -8.86
N ALA A 6 -22.07 -6.80 -8.77
CA ALA A 6 -22.95 -6.98 -9.93
C ALA A 6 -23.32 -5.65 -10.60
N MET A 7 -23.64 -4.62 -9.82
CA MET A 7 -23.92 -3.27 -10.33
C MET A 7 -22.73 -2.65 -11.04
N ALA A 8 -21.52 -2.81 -10.50
CA ALA A 8 -20.29 -2.29 -11.11
C ALA A 8 -19.98 -2.97 -12.47
N LEU A 9 -20.43 -4.20 -12.67
CA LEU A 9 -20.16 -4.99 -13.88
C LEU A 9 -21.21 -4.81 -15.00
N ILE A 10 -22.36 -4.20 -14.73
CA ILE A 10 -23.47 -4.07 -15.70
C ILE A 10 -22.99 -3.47 -17.05
N ASN A 11 -22.08 -2.50 -17.01
CA ASN A 11 -21.59 -1.81 -18.20
C ASN A 11 -20.34 -2.47 -18.81
N SER A 12 -19.98 -3.70 -18.42
CA SER A 12 -18.80 -4.42 -18.88
C SER A 12 -17.53 -3.54 -18.88
N PRO A 13 -17.13 -2.99 -17.73
CA PRO A 13 -16.00 -2.07 -17.64
C PRO A 13 -14.67 -2.78 -17.95
N SER A 14 -13.70 -2.06 -18.49
CA SER A 14 -12.33 -2.55 -18.63
C SER A 14 -11.49 -2.40 -17.32
N LEU A 15 -11.95 -1.56 -16.39
CA LEU A 15 -11.32 -1.31 -15.10
C LEU A 15 -12.37 -1.33 -13.99
N LEU A 16 -12.11 -2.09 -12.94
CA LEU A 16 -12.88 -2.10 -11.70
C LEU A 16 -12.05 -1.49 -10.56
N ILE A 17 -12.63 -0.56 -9.81
CA ILE A 17 -12.02 -0.01 -8.60
C ILE A 17 -12.78 -0.60 -7.40
N ALA A 18 -12.07 -1.34 -6.56
CA ALA A 18 -12.59 -1.94 -5.34
C ALA A 18 -11.97 -1.22 -4.13
N ASP A 19 -12.74 -0.31 -3.54
CA ASP A 19 -12.33 0.48 -2.38
C ASP A 19 -12.88 -0.15 -1.11
N GLU A 20 -11.98 -0.71 -0.28
CA GLU A 20 -12.28 -1.42 0.97
C GLU A 20 -13.45 -2.44 0.82
N PRO A 21 -13.45 -3.32 -0.21
CA PRO A 21 -14.62 -4.12 -0.55
C PRO A 21 -14.96 -5.19 0.50
N THR A 22 -14.05 -5.46 1.44
CA THR A 22 -14.23 -6.48 2.49
C THR A 22 -14.38 -5.89 3.89
N THR A 23 -14.46 -4.57 4.01
CA THR A 23 -14.64 -3.90 5.30
C THR A 23 -15.94 -4.35 5.99
N ALA A 24 -15.86 -4.58 7.31
CA ALA A 24 -16.96 -5.04 8.17
C ALA A 24 -17.52 -6.44 7.82
N LEU A 25 -16.78 -7.26 7.09
CA LEU A 25 -17.12 -8.66 6.84
C LEU A 25 -16.33 -9.58 7.79
N ASP A 26 -16.93 -10.72 8.14
CA ASP A 26 -16.18 -11.79 8.79
C ASP A 26 -15.21 -12.46 7.81
N VAL A 27 -14.19 -13.15 8.35
CA VAL A 27 -13.08 -13.72 7.58
C VAL A 27 -13.57 -14.70 6.50
N VAL A 28 -14.63 -15.46 6.78
CA VAL A 28 -15.17 -16.45 5.83
C VAL A 28 -15.85 -15.76 4.64
N ILE A 29 -16.65 -14.74 4.91
CA ILE A 29 -17.31 -13.96 3.86
C ILE A 29 -16.29 -13.11 3.10
N GLN A 30 -15.29 -12.55 3.77
CA GLN A 30 -14.17 -11.87 3.12
C GLN A 30 -13.51 -12.75 2.07
N ASP A 31 -13.08 -13.97 2.44
CA ASP A 31 -12.47 -14.93 1.51
C ASP A 31 -13.37 -15.25 0.30
N GLN A 32 -14.68 -15.43 0.54
CA GLN A 32 -15.64 -15.65 -0.54
C GLN A 32 -15.70 -14.46 -1.51
N ILE A 33 -15.78 -13.23 -1.01
CA ILE A 33 -15.84 -12.03 -1.85
C ILE A 33 -14.54 -11.85 -2.65
N LEU A 34 -13.38 -12.09 -2.04
CA LEU A 34 -12.09 -12.02 -2.74
C LEU A 34 -12.03 -13.03 -3.91
N LYS A 35 -12.47 -14.26 -3.69
CA LYS A 35 -12.56 -15.29 -4.74
C LYS A 35 -13.54 -14.91 -5.85
N GLU A 36 -14.67 -14.29 -5.51
CA GLU A 36 -15.63 -13.80 -6.51
C GLU A 36 -15.04 -12.67 -7.36
N ILE A 37 -14.35 -11.69 -6.73
CA ILE A 37 -13.68 -10.59 -7.45
C ILE A 37 -12.62 -11.16 -8.41
N ARG A 38 -11.80 -12.11 -7.96
CA ARG A 38 -10.79 -12.78 -8.81
C ARG A 38 -11.42 -13.48 -10.00
N LYS A 39 -12.46 -14.27 -9.75
CA LYS A 39 -13.20 -14.97 -10.82
C LYS A 39 -13.76 -14.00 -11.85
N VAL A 40 -14.31 -12.89 -11.39
CA VAL A 40 -14.82 -11.82 -12.27
C VAL A 40 -13.70 -11.21 -13.10
N GLN A 41 -12.55 -10.91 -12.50
CA GLN A 41 -11.38 -10.40 -13.18
C GLN A 41 -10.92 -11.35 -14.30
N GLU A 42 -10.82 -12.65 -14.00
CA GLU A 42 -10.40 -13.68 -14.96
C GLU A 42 -11.41 -13.85 -16.10
N VAL A 43 -12.72 -13.97 -15.79
CA VAL A 43 -13.77 -14.21 -16.79
C VAL A 43 -13.95 -13.04 -17.72
N PHE A 44 -13.90 -11.81 -17.21
CA PHE A 44 -14.13 -10.59 -18.01
C PHE A 44 -12.84 -9.95 -18.54
N GLY A 45 -11.66 -10.43 -18.12
CA GLY A 45 -10.36 -9.89 -18.53
C GLY A 45 -10.17 -8.42 -18.10
N LEU A 46 -10.80 -8.00 -17.01
CA LEU A 46 -10.76 -6.62 -16.55
C LEU A 46 -9.53 -6.33 -15.69
N SER A 47 -9.08 -5.08 -15.71
CA SER A 47 -8.08 -4.58 -14.78
C SER A 47 -8.73 -4.26 -13.42
N LEU A 48 -7.99 -4.48 -12.32
CA LEU A 48 -8.47 -4.23 -10.97
C LEU A 48 -7.56 -3.27 -10.23
N ILE A 49 -8.11 -2.20 -9.67
CA ILE A 49 -7.47 -1.39 -8.62
C ILE A 49 -8.12 -1.80 -7.30
N TYR A 50 -7.32 -2.36 -6.41
CA TYR A 50 -7.77 -2.80 -5.10
C TYR A 50 -7.20 -1.86 -4.02
N ILE A 51 -8.05 -1.21 -3.24
CA ILE A 51 -7.66 -0.32 -2.15
C ILE A 51 -8.00 -1.01 -0.84
N SER A 52 -7.03 -1.19 0.03
CA SER A 52 -7.22 -1.80 1.35
C SER A 52 -6.11 -1.38 2.32
N HIS A 53 -6.44 -1.40 3.60
CA HIS A 53 -5.47 -1.33 4.69
C HIS A 53 -4.97 -2.73 5.12
N ASP A 54 -5.58 -3.80 4.62
CA ASP A 54 -5.18 -5.17 4.91
C ASP A 54 -4.08 -5.64 3.95
N ILE A 55 -2.85 -5.63 4.45
CA ILE A 55 -1.64 -5.98 3.70
C ILE A 55 -1.68 -7.44 3.22
N ALA A 56 -2.28 -8.34 4.01
CA ALA A 56 -2.37 -9.76 3.63
C ALA A 56 -3.26 -9.92 2.40
N VAL A 57 -4.37 -9.17 2.33
CA VAL A 57 -5.24 -9.14 1.16
C VAL A 57 -4.53 -8.55 -0.06
N ILE A 58 -3.78 -7.46 0.11
CA ILE A 58 -2.99 -6.88 -0.99
C ILE A 58 -1.98 -7.89 -1.52
N ALA A 59 -1.25 -8.58 -0.64
CA ALA A 59 -0.28 -9.62 -1.03
C ALA A 59 -0.90 -10.74 -1.85
N GLU A 60 -2.13 -11.11 -1.53
CA GLU A 60 -2.85 -12.16 -2.23
C GLU A 60 -3.46 -11.69 -3.55
N MET A 61 -4.02 -10.48 -3.60
CA MET A 61 -4.89 -10.04 -4.69
C MET A 61 -4.19 -9.27 -5.81
N THR A 62 -2.95 -8.81 -5.61
CA THR A 62 -2.33 -7.84 -6.53
C THR A 62 -0.96 -8.26 -7.02
N ASP A 63 -0.69 -7.99 -8.33
CA ASP A 63 0.63 -8.18 -8.94
C ASP A 63 1.57 -7.00 -8.65
N ASN A 64 1.01 -5.80 -8.55
CA ASN A 64 1.71 -4.56 -8.25
C ASN A 64 1.01 -3.84 -7.11
N MET A 65 1.78 -3.16 -6.27
CA MET A 65 1.23 -2.36 -5.18
C MET A 65 1.83 -0.97 -5.14
N ALA A 66 1.02 -0.01 -4.70
CA ALA A 66 1.44 1.34 -4.37
C ALA A 66 1.19 1.58 -2.88
N VAL A 67 2.21 1.97 -2.15
CA VAL A 67 2.08 2.35 -0.74
C VAL A 67 1.88 3.85 -0.66
N MET A 68 0.81 4.27 0.01
CA MET A 68 0.47 5.68 0.20
C MET A 68 0.67 6.12 1.64
N TYR A 69 1.23 7.30 1.82
CA TYR A 69 1.33 7.97 3.12
C TYR A 69 0.96 9.44 2.98
N ALA A 70 0.06 9.91 3.83
CA ALA A 70 -0.39 11.30 3.87
C ALA A 70 -0.77 11.87 2.48
N GLY A 71 -1.50 11.08 1.67
CA GLY A 71 -1.99 11.48 0.35
C GLY A 71 -0.98 11.32 -0.80
N SER A 72 0.24 10.87 -0.53
CA SER A 72 1.30 10.70 -1.53
C SER A 72 1.69 9.23 -1.69
N ILE A 73 2.02 8.82 -2.92
CA ILE A 73 2.63 7.50 -3.15
C ILE A 73 4.10 7.60 -2.75
N VAL A 74 4.51 6.77 -1.79
CA VAL A 74 5.87 6.73 -1.27
C VAL A 74 6.69 5.58 -1.81
N GLU A 75 6.03 4.51 -2.26
CA GLU A 75 6.68 3.36 -2.88
C GLU A 75 5.70 2.69 -3.85
N LEU A 76 6.20 2.23 -5.01
CA LEU A 76 5.43 1.59 -6.07
C LEU A 76 6.27 0.48 -6.70
N GLY A 77 5.71 -0.70 -6.87
CA GLY A 77 6.42 -1.80 -7.55
C GLY A 77 5.63 -3.09 -7.58
N LYS A 78 6.30 -4.16 -8.01
CA LYS A 78 5.72 -5.49 -7.88
C LYS A 78 5.50 -5.83 -6.42
N THR A 79 4.34 -6.38 -6.13
CA THR A 79 3.95 -6.76 -4.76
C THR A 79 5.03 -7.64 -4.12
N GLU A 80 5.51 -8.66 -4.83
CA GLU A 80 6.57 -9.56 -4.32
C GLU A 80 7.89 -8.83 -4.03
N GLU A 81 8.30 -7.85 -4.86
CA GLU A 81 9.54 -7.09 -4.66
C GLU A 81 9.44 -6.22 -3.40
N ILE A 82 8.32 -5.51 -3.23
CA ILE A 82 8.09 -4.64 -2.06
C ILE A 82 8.02 -5.45 -0.77
N PHE A 83 7.37 -6.63 -0.78
CA PHE A 83 7.32 -7.50 0.40
C PHE A 83 8.70 -8.07 0.78
N LYS A 84 9.55 -8.38 -0.20
CA LYS A 84 10.89 -8.93 0.05
C LYS A 84 11.90 -7.88 0.48
N ASP A 85 11.86 -6.70 -0.14
CA ASP A 85 12.87 -5.67 0.03
C ASP A 85 12.26 -4.26 -0.05
N PRO A 86 11.42 -3.88 0.95
CA PRO A 86 10.81 -2.57 1.01
C PRO A 86 11.88 -1.49 1.19
N LYS A 87 11.82 -0.44 0.39
CA LYS A 87 12.83 0.64 0.40
C LYS A 87 12.40 1.83 1.24
N HIS A 88 11.13 2.19 1.21
CA HIS A 88 10.64 3.30 2.02
C HIS A 88 10.53 2.91 3.49
N ALA A 89 11.01 3.77 4.40
CA ALA A 89 10.98 3.50 5.84
C ALA A 89 9.57 3.23 6.36
N TYR A 90 8.55 3.95 5.86
CA TYR A 90 7.15 3.69 6.20
C TYR A 90 6.70 2.29 5.75
N THR A 91 7.04 1.88 4.53
CA THR A 91 6.67 0.53 4.01
C THR A 91 7.28 -0.56 4.86
N ARG A 92 8.57 -0.43 5.23
CA ARG A 92 9.24 -1.38 6.16
C ARG A 92 8.49 -1.51 7.48
N MET A 93 8.19 -0.37 8.13
CA MET A 93 7.48 -0.37 9.41
C MET A 93 6.06 -0.91 9.28
N LEU A 94 5.37 -0.61 8.16
CA LEU A 94 4.04 -1.12 7.87
C LEU A 94 4.03 -2.66 7.74
N LEU A 95 5.00 -3.21 7.00
CA LEU A 95 5.16 -4.67 6.85
C LEU A 95 5.60 -5.35 8.15
N GLU A 96 6.48 -4.72 8.94
CA GLU A 96 6.92 -5.22 10.24
C GLU A 96 5.80 -5.21 11.32
N SER A 97 4.83 -4.32 11.19
CA SER A 97 3.67 -4.24 12.09
C SER A 97 2.60 -5.29 11.77
N THR A 98 2.69 -5.94 10.62
CA THR A 98 1.74 -6.99 10.22
C THR A 98 2.15 -8.34 10.84
N PRO A 99 1.25 -9.02 11.56
CA PRO A 99 1.56 -10.31 12.14
C PRO A 99 1.91 -11.34 11.06
N SER A 100 3.12 -11.90 11.10
CA SER A 100 3.46 -13.04 10.25
C SER A 100 2.78 -14.29 10.81
N ILE A 101 1.97 -14.95 9.98
CA ILE A 101 1.34 -16.24 10.34
C ILE A 101 2.36 -17.38 10.24
N ILE A 102 3.47 -17.18 9.51
CA ILE A 102 4.50 -18.18 9.25
C ILE A 102 5.85 -17.65 9.73
N GLY A 103 6.49 -18.33 10.68
CA GLY A 103 7.84 -18.00 11.17
C GLY A 103 7.92 -17.68 12.67
N GLU A 104 9.09 -17.27 13.13
CA GLU A 104 9.30 -16.87 14.53
C GLU A 104 8.45 -15.63 14.88
N LYS A 105 7.86 -15.65 16.08
CA LYS A 105 7.10 -14.51 16.61
C LYS A 105 8.03 -13.29 16.73
N LYS A 106 8.04 -12.43 15.71
CA LYS A 106 8.69 -11.13 15.81
C LYS A 106 7.88 -10.23 16.74
N LYS A 107 8.59 -9.50 17.60
CA LYS A 107 7.95 -8.50 18.47
C LYS A 107 7.36 -7.41 17.56
N LEU A 108 6.03 -7.31 17.54
CA LEU A 108 5.35 -6.27 16.74
C LEU A 108 5.86 -4.89 17.19
N ARG A 109 6.33 -4.09 16.26
CA ARG A 109 6.67 -2.69 16.49
C ARG A 109 5.47 -1.85 16.08
N SER A 110 4.93 -1.09 17.01
CA SER A 110 3.93 -0.08 16.67
C SER A 110 4.61 1.11 15.98
N LEU A 111 3.90 1.71 15.03
CA LEU A 111 4.27 2.99 14.46
C LEU A 111 3.97 4.08 15.50
N ASP A 112 5.00 4.60 16.16
CA ASP A 112 4.84 5.69 17.12
C ASP A 112 4.40 6.99 16.42
N GLY A 113 3.60 7.80 17.13
CA GLY A 113 3.11 9.09 16.66
C GLY A 113 1.89 9.03 15.71
N GLU A 114 1.27 10.18 15.51
CA GLU A 114 0.11 10.35 14.63
C GLU A 114 0.53 10.76 13.21
N PRO A 115 -0.30 10.47 12.18
CA PRO A 115 -0.08 10.99 10.83
C PRO A 115 -0.03 12.54 10.86
N PRO A 116 0.77 13.17 9.98
CA PRO A 116 0.87 14.61 9.94
C PRO A 116 -0.47 15.25 9.56
N THR A 117 -0.76 16.38 10.18
CA THR A 117 -1.87 17.23 9.75
C THR A 117 -1.45 17.92 8.45
N LEU A 118 -2.21 17.69 7.35
CA LEU A 118 -1.89 18.25 6.02
C LEU A 118 -2.19 19.77 5.86
N ILE A 119 -2.36 20.48 6.97
CA ILE A 119 -2.60 21.92 7.00
C ILE A 119 -1.23 22.62 7.08
N ASN A 120 -0.91 23.48 6.12
CA ASN A 120 0.39 24.18 6.01
C ASN A 120 1.59 23.21 5.90
N ASN A 121 1.61 22.41 4.81
CA ASN A 121 2.76 21.58 4.51
C ASN A 121 3.99 22.44 4.25
N ASP A 122 4.83 22.56 5.26
CA ASP A 122 6.22 22.94 5.05
C ASP A 122 6.83 21.91 4.09
N ASN A 123 7.68 22.37 3.19
CA ASN A 123 8.37 21.58 2.17
C ASN A 123 9.28 20.48 2.79
N LYS A 124 8.69 19.45 3.40
CA LYS A 124 9.40 18.38 4.15
C LYS A 124 8.89 17.00 3.78
N CYS A 125 9.71 15.99 3.97
CA CYS A 125 9.23 14.62 3.91
C CYS A 125 8.14 14.39 4.97
N LEU A 126 6.93 14.07 4.54
CA LEU A 126 5.77 13.91 5.42
C LEU A 126 5.96 12.81 6.48
N PHE A 127 6.84 11.84 6.20
CA PHE A 127 7.19 10.76 7.13
C PHE A 127 8.36 11.11 8.06
N SER A 128 9.08 12.21 7.85
CA SER A 128 10.31 12.55 8.58
C SER A 128 10.17 12.55 10.10
N TYR A 129 9.02 12.95 10.63
CA TYR A 129 8.74 12.98 12.09
C TYR A 129 8.57 11.60 12.72
N ARG A 130 8.27 10.59 11.91
CA ARG A 130 8.05 9.19 12.35
C ARG A 130 9.11 8.24 11.80
N CYS A 131 10.01 8.75 10.97
CA CYS A 131 11.10 7.99 10.40
C CYS A 131 12.11 7.61 11.51
N PRO A 132 12.53 6.35 11.62
CA PRO A 132 13.52 5.94 12.62
C PRO A 132 14.88 6.59 12.41
N ASN A 133 15.25 6.94 11.17
CA ASN A 133 16.53 7.53 10.80
C ASN A 133 16.33 8.78 9.91
N PRO A 134 15.73 9.87 10.41
CA PRO A 134 15.51 11.06 9.59
C PRO A 134 16.82 11.80 9.36
N THR A 135 17.16 12.05 8.09
CA THR A 135 18.32 12.90 7.73
C THR A 135 17.93 14.39 7.79
N ASN A 136 18.92 15.28 7.78
CA ASN A 136 18.66 16.74 7.70
C ASN A 136 17.96 17.10 6.38
N GLU A 137 18.22 16.39 5.30
CA GLU A 137 17.58 16.59 3.99
C GLU A 137 16.10 16.25 4.04
N CYS A 138 15.70 15.20 4.77
CA CYS A 138 14.29 14.86 4.97
C CYS A 138 13.51 16.00 5.64
N LYS A 139 14.16 16.78 6.51
CA LYS A 139 13.54 17.88 7.27
C LYS A 139 13.45 19.18 6.49
N ASN A 140 14.32 19.38 5.50
CA ASN A 140 14.48 20.64 4.77
C ASN A 140 14.11 20.53 3.28
N ARG A 141 13.65 19.35 2.85
CA ARG A 141 13.34 19.07 1.46
C ARG A 141 12.10 19.85 1.00
N GLU A 142 12.20 20.51 -0.15
CA GLU A 142 11.03 20.92 -0.91
C GLU A 142 10.25 19.66 -1.34
N LEU A 143 8.93 19.72 -1.23
CA LEU A 143 8.04 18.61 -1.60
C LEU A 143 8.10 18.34 -3.12
N ASP A 144 9.20 17.80 -3.56
CA ASP A 144 9.31 17.20 -4.88
C ASP A 144 8.91 15.73 -4.73
N MET A 145 7.65 15.43 -5.07
CA MET A 145 7.06 14.09 -4.96
C MET A 145 7.56 13.18 -6.09
N GLU A 146 8.85 13.22 -6.36
CA GLU A 146 9.48 12.44 -7.39
C GLU A 146 9.77 11.02 -6.93
N LEU A 147 9.06 10.06 -7.52
CA LEU A 147 9.39 8.65 -7.40
C LEU A 147 10.61 8.33 -8.26
N ILE A 148 11.68 7.89 -7.64
CA ILE A 148 12.89 7.45 -8.33
C ILE A 148 12.82 5.98 -8.62
N LYS A 149 13.15 5.63 -9.86
CA LYS A 149 13.24 4.24 -10.31
C LYS A 149 14.51 3.60 -9.76
N ILE A 150 14.34 2.50 -9.00
CA ILE A 150 15.46 1.74 -8.42
C ILE A 150 15.66 0.37 -9.08
N SER A 151 14.63 -0.19 -9.72
CA SER A 151 14.73 -1.40 -10.56
C SER A 151 13.83 -1.29 -11.77
N SER A 152 13.69 -2.36 -12.56
CA SER A 152 12.82 -2.39 -13.75
C SER A 152 11.37 -2.03 -13.44
N SER A 153 10.88 -2.37 -12.22
CA SER A 153 9.49 -2.24 -11.80
C SER A 153 9.30 -1.54 -10.45
N HIS A 154 10.39 -1.17 -9.75
CA HIS A 154 10.34 -0.65 -8.39
C HIS A 154 10.74 0.82 -8.34
N TYR A 155 9.90 1.63 -7.72
CA TYR A 155 10.04 3.07 -7.56
C TYR A 155 9.86 3.44 -6.10
N VAL A 156 10.63 4.38 -5.60
CA VAL A 156 10.56 4.85 -4.22
C VAL A 156 10.69 6.37 -4.18
N ASP A 157 10.09 7.00 -3.19
CA ASP A 157 10.32 8.43 -2.94
C ASP A 157 11.82 8.68 -2.68
N LYS A 158 12.36 9.64 -3.39
CA LYS A 158 13.77 10.05 -3.36
C LYS A 158 14.34 10.22 -1.96
N CYS A 159 13.54 10.69 -1.01
CA CYS A 159 14.03 10.89 0.37
C CYS A 159 14.48 9.60 1.05
N CYS A 160 14.03 8.45 0.61
CA CYS A 160 14.36 7.17 1.23
C CYS A 160 15.53 6.43 0.59
N LEU A 161 16.15 6.96 -0.46
CA LEU A 161 17.40 6.39 -0.99
C LEU A 161 18.57 6.52 -0.01
N ASP A 162 18.57 7.61 0.78
CA ASP A 162 19.66 7.95 1.70
C ASP A 162 19.32 7.62 3.17
N CYS A 163 18.10 7.16 3.45
CA CYS A 163 17.64 6.80 4.79
C CYS A 163 17.85 5.31 5.14
N GLY A 164 18.69 4.60 4.39
CA GLY A 164 19.00 3.17 4.32
C GLY A 164 18.98 2.33 5.57
#